data_9b2227fc3646dccff4465218cd476748
#
_entry.id   9b2227fc3646dccff4465218cd476748
#
_cell.length_a   1.000
_cell.length_b   1.000
_cell.length_c   1.000
_cell.angle_alpha   90.00
_cell.angle_beta   90.00
_cell.angle_gamma   90.00
#
_symmetry.space_group_name_H-M   'P 1'
#
loop_
_entity.id
_entity.type
_entity.pdbx_description
1 polymer ?
#
loop_
_entity_poly.entity_id
_entity_poly.type
_entity_poly.pdbx_seq_one_letter_code
_entity_poly.pdbx_strand_id
1 'polypeptide(L)'
;MADNRQLLTDKAIARLPYATDKQYKVRDTELPGFFVLVGKKKKTFMAQAEFWRDGVREFAAQVKLGECGDVTTREARSKAKVEIGSIARGERPGEEQKIKPGAVTLRKAWERYRDGHMIRKGRDARTIENYRDHMERLFEDWLDKPLARLGRQPKLVAERHDKISAENGPYIANGAMRSLRAVYNHARKTNPDLPPVNPVTAIDWNTERRRDTGMGTSDMAPWFAQLTALTNPIRREFHLMTLLSGSRPTALKNVRIEHIDFRSRLLHVPKPKGGVKKAFDIPLSRPMIRCILRAMRAGRILYPDQAEFWLFPADSDSGHLIEHKEERDVLSKWGNDLRQSYRTLAQAAVVSELDIHLLMNHSLPGVNAGYITRDSLLRDHLRKQQERISNVIIDSAKGKADGPDVGWLHQAKVAPLPVPPEQELKAAA
;
A
#
# COMPACT_ATOMS: atom_id res chain seq x y z
N MET A 1 -53.96 -28.13 10.38
CA MET A 1 -53.42 -28.55 9.07
C MET A 1 -52.31 -29.54 9.34
N ALA A 2 -52.38 -30.76 8.88
CA ALA A 2 -51.33 -31.76 9.09
C ALA A 2 -50.03 -31.27 8.43
N ASP A 3 -48.93 -31.27 9.20
CA ASP A 3 -47.60 -30.89 8.71
C ASP A 3 -47.09 -32.00 7.78
N ASN A 4 -47.31 -31.85 6.48
CA ASN A 4 -47.00 -32.87 5.49
C ASN A 4 -45.51 -32.93 5.24
N ARG A 5 -44.82 -33.83 5.93
CA ARG A 5 -43.36 -34.05 5.86
C ARG A 5 -43.03 -35.36 5.19
N GLN A 6 -42.15 -35.33 4.20
CA GLN A 6 -41.63 -36.54 3.56
C GLN A 6 -40.27 -36.27 2.93
N LEU A 7 -39.52 -37.32 2.64
CA LEU A 7 -38.31 -37.20 1.86
C LEU A 7 -38.65 -36.75 0.44
N LEU A 8 -38.22 -35.55 0.08
CA LEU A 8 -38.45 -35.00 -1.25
C LEU A 8 -37.47 -35.63 -2.25
N THR A 9 -38.02 -36.29 -3.25
CA THR A 9 -37.32 -36.80 -4.43
C THR A 9 -38.11 -36.43 -5.66
N ASP A 10 -37.49 -36.40 -6.83
CA ASP A 10 -38.20 -36.06 -8.08
C ASP A 10 -39.42 -36.96 -8.32
N LYS A 11 -39.27 -38.27 -8.01
CA LYS A 11 -40.37 -39.23 -8.09
C LYS A 11 -41.50 -38.97 -7.08
N ALA A 12 -41.14 -38.60 -5.84
CA ALA A 12 -42.12 -38.29 -4.80
C ALA A 12 -42.88 -37.00 -5.16
N ILE A 13 -42.19 -35.98 -5.64
CA ILE A 13 -42.78 -34.70 -6.04
C ILE A 13 -43.70 -34.83 -7.25
N ALA A 14 -43.34 -35.69 -8.22
CA ALA A 14 -44.19 -35.97 -9.37
C ALA A 14 -45.58 -36.51 -8.95
N ARG A 15 -45.64 -37.36 -7.92
CA ARG A 15 -46.86 -37.98 -7.40
C ARG A 15 -47.75 -37.07 -6.54
N LEU A 16 -47.27 -35.90 -6.11
CA LEU A 16 -48.03 -34.95 -5.31
C LEU A 16 -49.22 -34.43 -6.14
N PRO A 17 -50.47 -34.53 -5.65
CA PRO A 17 -51.62 -33.97 -6.36
C PRO A 17 -51.53 -32.44 -6.40
N TYR A 18 -51.93 -31.83 -7.52
CA TYR A 18 -52.08 -30.37 -7.57
C TYR A 18 -53.13 -29.87 -6.60
N ALA A 19 -52.94 -28.67 -6.09
CA ALA A 19 -53.94 -28.08 -5.20
C ALA A 19 -55.27 -27.79 -5.93
N THR A 20 -56.39 -28.19 -5.34
CA THR A 20 -57.71 -27.91 -5.87
C THR A 20 -58.24 -26.55 -5.44
N ASP A 21 -58.00 -26.17 -4.18
CA ASP A 21 -58.44 -24.90 -3.58
C ASP A 21 -57.29 -24.03 -3.20
N LYS A 22 -56.58 -24.31 -2.11
CA LYS A 22 -55.45 -23.52 -1.56
C LYS A 22 -54.13 -24.25 -1.74
N GLN A 23 -53.10 -23.49 -2.03
CA GLN A 23 -51.72 -24.02 -2.06
C GLN A 23 -51.36 -24.70 -0.74
N TYR A 24 -50.61 -25.80 -0.81
CA TYR A 24 -50.12 -26.51 0.36
C TYR A 24 -48.60 -26.72 0.29
N LYS A 25 -48.01 -26.94 1.45
CA LYS A 25 -46.58 -27.15 1.60
C LYS A 25 -46.25 -28.60 1.93
N VAL A 26 -45.25 -29.15 1.29
CA VAL A 26 -44.64 -30.44 1.64
C VAL A 26 -43.21 -30.22 2.05
N ARG A 27 -42.91 -30.46 3.32
CA ARG A 27 -41.58 -30.18 3.90
C ARG A 27 -40.64 -31.37 3.71
N ASP A 28 -39.40 -31.08 3.43
CA ASP A 28 -38.34 -32.08 3.34
C ASP A 28 -37.99 -32.62 4.73
N THR A 29 -37.77 -33.94 4.84
CA THR A 29 -37.28 -34.55 6.07
C THR A 29 -35.78 -34.46 6.23
N GLU A 30 -35.04 -34.33 5.11
CA GLU A 30 -33.54 -34.27 5.12
C GLU A 30 -33.01 -32.87 5.41
N LEU A 31 -33.68 -31.82 4.91
CA LEU A 31 -33.22 -30.45 5.09
C LEU A 31 -34.31 -29.57 5.72
N PRO A 32 -34.22 -29.25 7.02
CA PRO A 32 -35.13 -28.31 7.66
C PRO A 32 -35.13 -26.96 6.94
N GLY A 33 -36.32 -26.43 6.69
CA GLY A 33 -36.50 -25.19 5.93
C GLY A 33 -36.61 -25.35 4.42
N PHE A 34 -36.35 -26.53 3.86
CA PHE A 34 -36.59 -26.82 2.46
C PHE A 34 -37.97 -27.45 2.28
N PHE A 35 -38.73 -26.98 1.28
CA PHE A 35 -40.09 -27.51 1.01
C PHE A 35 -40.53 -27.28 -0.44
N VAL A 36 -41.53 -28.02 -0.86
CA VAL A 36 -42.23 -27.79 -2.12
C VAL A 36 -43.57 -27.11 -1.83
N LEU A 37 -43.81 -25.98 -2.49
CA LEU A 37 -45.09 -25.31 -2.53
C LEU A 37 -45.88 -25.85 -3.74
N VAL A 38 -46.97 -26.55 -3.47
CA VAL A 38 -47.84 -27.14 -4.50
C VAL A 38 -49.00 -26.19 -4.74
N GLY A 39 -49.06 -25.65 -5.94
CA GLY A 39 -50.17 -24.80 -6.41
C GLY A 39 -51.11 -25.54 -7.35
N LYS A 40 -52.06 -24.82 -7.93
CA LYS A 40 -53.09 -25.40 -8.87
C LYS A 40 -52.46 -25.85 -10.19
N LYS A 41 -51.40 -25.21 -10.66
CA LYS A 41 -50.75 -25.48 -11.95
C LYS A 41 -49.25 -25.75 -11.88
N LYS A 42 -48.63 -25.42 -10.76
CA LYS A 42 -47.18 -25.45 -10.62
C LYS A 42 -46.74 -25.96 -9.25
N LYS A 43 -45.63 -26.66 -9.21
CA LYS A 43 -44.91 -27.06 -8.01
C LYS A 43 -43.60 -26.31 -7.96
N THR A 44 -43.28 -25.70 -6.85
CA THR A 44 -42.12 -24.79 -6.72
C THR A 44 -41.28 -25.17 -5.50
N PHE A 45 -39.99 -25.31 -5.71
CA PHE A 45 -39.02 -25.46 -4.62
C PHE A 45 -38.81 -24.14 -3.89
N MET A 46 -38.88 -24.22 -2.57
CA MET A 46 -38.75 -23.06 -1.67
C MET A 46 -37.80 -23.37 -0.54
N ALA A 47 -37.06 -22.35 -0.10
CA ALA A 47 -36.34 -22.34 1.16
C ALA A 47 -36.96 -21.35 2.13
N GLN A 48 -37.00 -21.70 3.42
CA GLN A 48 -37.48 -20.83 4.50
C GLN A 48 -36.51 -20.87 5.66
N ALA A 49 -36.14 -19.70 6.16
CA ALA A 49 -35.37 -19.56 7.38
C ALA A 49 -35.82 -18.30 8.13
N GLU A 50 -35.52 -18.27 9.43
CA GLU A 50 -35.80 -17.11 10.25
C GLU A 50 -34.69 -16.08 10.08
N PHE A 51 -35.06 -14.85 9.77
CA PHE A 51 -34.10 -13.74 9.67
C PHE A 51 -34.03 -13.01 11.00
N TRP A 52 -32.82 -12.93 11.53
CA TRP A 52 -32.49 -12.27 12.80
C TRP A 52 -31.56 -11.10 12.57
N ARG A 53 -31.78 -10.01 13.28
CA ARG A 53 -30.86 -8.85 13.31
C ARG A 53 -30.66 -8.43 14.77
N ASP A 54 -29.40 -8.30 15.16
CA ASP A 54 -28.99 -7.88 16.50
C ASP A 54 -29.67 -8.69 17.63
N GLY A 55 -29.83 -10.01 17.41
CA GLY A 55 -30.47 -10.92 18.34
C GLY A 55 -32.02 -10.89 18.37
N VAL A 56 -32.63 -10.04 17.53
CA VAL A 56 -34.08 -9.93 17.42
C VAL A 56 -34.56 -10.61 16.12
N ARG A 57 -35.61 -11.46 16.24
CA ARG A 57 -36.28 -12.06 15.09
C ARG A 57 -37.11 -11.00 14.36
N GLU A 58 -36.77 -10.69 13.10
CA GLU A 58 -37.54 -9.74 12.28
C GLU A 58 -38.67 -10.42 11.53
N PHE A 59 -38.40 -11.50 10.78
CA PHE A 59 -39.41 -12.21 9.99
C PHE A 59 -38.93 -13.60 9.55
N ALA A 60 -39.85 -14.41 9.07
CA ALA A 60 -39.55 -15.68 8.39
C ALA A 60 -39.37 -15.41 6.88
N ALA A 61 -38.14 -15.49 6.41
CA ALA A 61 -37.81 -15.29 5.00
C ALA A 61 -38.12 -16.54 4.18
N GLN A 62 -38.73 -16.36 3.00
CA GLN A 62 -38.96 -17.43 2.02
C GLN A 62 -38.34 -17.08 0.69
N VAL A 63 -37.62 -18.03 0.10
CA VAL A 63 -36.87 -17.85 -1.17
C VAL A 63 -37.36 -18.90 -2.18
N LYS A 64 -37.72 -18.45 -3.39
CA LYS A 64 -38.02 -19.34 -4.52
C LYS A 64 -36.72 -19.86 -5.11
N LEU A 65 -36.55 -21.17 -5.22
CA LEU A 65 -35.35 -21.84 -5.73
C LEU A 65 -35.45 -22.28 -7.19
N GLY A 66 -36.66 -22.47 -7.68
CA GLY A 66 -36.95 -22.89 -9.04
C GLY A 66 -38.27 -23.67 -9.14
N GLU A 67 -38.74 -23.96 -10.36
CA GLU A 67 -39.92 -24.79 -10.58
C GLU A 67 -39.51 -26.25 -10.61
N CYS A 68 -40.38 -27.12 -10.08
CA CYS A 68 -40.16 -28.56 -10.15
C CYS A 68 -40.35 -29.01 -11.60
N GLY A 69 -39.31 -29.64 -12.17
CA GLY A 69 -39.22 -29.97 -13.58
C GLY A 69 -38.11 -29.23 -14.29
N ASP A 70 -37.86 -27.97 -13.93
CA ASP A 70 -36.71 -27.17 -14.47
C ASP A 70 -35.42 -27.40 -13.67
N VAL A 71 -35.58 -27.72 -12.38
CA VAL A 71 -34.46 -27.96 -11.44
C VAL A 71 -34.70 -29.31 -10.77
N THR A 72 -33.64 -30.10 -10.62
CA THR A 72 -33.74 -31.38 -9.88
C THR A 72 -33.84 -31.14 -8.38
N THR A 73 -34.43 -32.07 -7.64
CA THR A 73 -34.55 -31.97 -6.17
C THR A 73 -33.19 -31.86 -5.50
N ARG A 74 -32.17 -32.53 -6.04
CA ARG A 74 -30.76 -32.47 -5.53
C ARG A 74 -30.18 -31.07 -5.68
N GLU A 75 -30.34 -30.46 -6.84
CA GLU A 75 -29.87 -29.08 -7.09
C GLU A 75 -30.64 -28.07 -6.24
N ALA A 76 -31.97 -28.21 -6.15
CA ALA A 76 -32.79 -27.35 -5.33
C ALA A 76 -32.42 -27.45 -3.84
N ARG A 77 -32.13 -28.66 -3.33
CA ARG A 77 -31.66 -28.85 -1.95
C ARG A 77 -30.28 -28.24 -1.71
N SER A 78 -29.37 -28.33 -2.68
CA SER A 78 -28.06 -27.65 -2.61
C SER A 78 -28.22 -26.13 -2.56
N LYS A 79 -29.06 -25.55 -3.41
CA LYS A 79 -29.41 -24.11 -3.38
C LYS A 79 -30.07 -23.73 -2.06
N ALA A 80 -30.98 -24.57 -1.54
CA ALA A 80 -31.62 -24.31 -0.25
C ALA A 80 -30.64 -24.23 0.90
N LYS A 81 -29.61 -25.11 0.96
CA LYS A 81 -28.54 -25.04 1.99
C LYS A 81 -27.80 -23.72 1.96
N VAL A 82 -27.49 -23.22 0.76
CA VAL A 82 -26.82 -21.94 0.57
C VAL A 82 -27.68 -20.78 1.06
N GLU A 83 -28.97 -20.74 0.61
CA GLU A 83 -29.88 -19.66 0.98
C GLU A 83 -30.22 -19.65 2.48
N ILE A 84 -30.48 -20.80 3.08
CA ILE A 84 -30.74 -20.93 4.53
C ILE A 84 -29.48 -20.46 5.31
N GLY A 85 -28.29 -20.85 4.87
CA GLY A 85 -27.04 -20.41 5.47
C GLY A 85 -26.78 -18.90 5.34
N SER A 86 -27.14 -18.31 4.19
CA SER A 86 -27.09 -16.86 3.96
C SER A 86 -28.00 -16.09 4.90
N ILE A 87 -29.25 -16.54 5.01
CA ILE A 87 -30.25 -15.94 5.92
C ILE A 87 -29.81 -16.04 7.37
N ALA A 88 -29.24 -17.19 7.78
CA ALA A 88 -28.71 -17.39 9.13
C ALA A 88 -27.51 -16.46 9.44
N ARG A 89 -26.72 -16.06 8.43
CA ARG A 89 -25.64 -15.05 8.55
C ARG A 89 -26.15 -13.61 8.52
N GLY A 90 -27.47 -13.37 8.49
CA GLY A 90 -28.05 -12.03 8.45
C GLY A 90 -28.08 -11.40 7.04
N GLU A 91 -27.94 -12.20 5.99
CA GLU A 91 -28.10 -11.73 4.61
C GLU A 91 -29.62 -11.75 4.26
N ARG A 92 -30.16 -10.57 3.96
CA ARG A 92 -31.60 -10.45 3.69
C ARG A 92 -31.94 -11.00 2.30
N PRO A 93 -32.83 -12.02 2.18
CA PRO A 93 -33.19 -12.58 0.87
C PRO A 93 -33.79 -11.52 -0.06
N GLY A 94 -33.40 -11.55 -1.31
CA GLY A 94 -33.95 -10.66 -2.34
C GLY A 94 -33.40 -9.24 -2.32
N GLU A 95 -32.48 -8.90 -1.44
CA GLU A 95 -31.78 -7.60 -1.54
C GLU A 95 -30.94 -7.49 -2.81
N GLU A 96 -30.35 -8.59 -3.27
CA GLU A 96 -29.67 -8.63 -4.57
C GLU A 96 -30.63 -8.41 -5.74
N GLN A 97 -31.87 -8.88 -5.65
CA GLN A 97 -32.89 -8.67 -6.68
C GLN A 97 -33.43 -7.24 -6.75
N LYS A 98 -33.23 -6.44 -5.68
CA LYS A 98 -33.55 -5.00 -5.67
C LYS A 98 -32.45 -4.14 -6.33
N ILE A 99 -31.34 -4.76 -6.68
CA ILE A 99 -30.28 -4.06 -7.42
C ILE A 99 -30.70 -4.06 -8.89
N LYS A 100 -30.90 -2.85 -9.43
CA LYS A 100 -31.35 -2.66 -10.83
C LYS A 100 -30.41 -3.39 -11.79
N PRO A 101 -30.96 -4.02 -12.87
CA PRO A 101 -30.13 -4.52 -13.97
C PRO A 101 -29.17 -3.41 -14.46
N GLY A 102 -27.87 -3.72 -14.58
CA GLY A 102 -26.88 -2.72 -14.97
C GLY A 102 -26.27 -1.90 -13.82
N ALA A 103 -26.56 -2.22 -12.56
CA ALA A 103 -25.90 -1.59 -11.42
C ALA A 103 -24.36 -1.69 -11.52
N VAL A 104 -23.69 -0.62 -11.11
CA VAL A 104 -22.21 -0.58 -11.16
C VAL A 104 -21.62 -1.64 -10.23
N THR A 105 -20.75 -2.50 -10.76
CA THR A 105 -19.98 -3.47 -9.99
C THR A 105 -18.71 -2.82 -9.41
N LEU A 106 -18.09 -3.47 -8.41
CA LEU A 106 -16.80 -2.99 -7.88
C LEU A 106 -15.74 -2.96 -8.99
N ARG A 107 -15.72 -3.96 -9.89
CA ARG A 107 -14.81 -4.00 -11.06
C ARG A 107 -14.95 -2.75 -11.93
N LYS A 108 -16.17 -2.45 -12.39
CA LYS A 108 -16.43 -1.27 -13.23
C LYS A 108 -16.08 0.04 -12.51
N ALA A 109 -16.36 0.11 -11.20
CA ALA A 109 -16.01 1.28 -10.39
C ALA A 109 -14.48 1.44 -10.27
N TRP A 110 -13.75 0.34 -10.07
CA TRP A 110 -12.29 0.33 -10.03
C TRP A 110 -11.68 0.75 -11.37
N GLU A 111 -12.08 0.13 -12.47
CA GLU A 111 -11.58 0.46 -13.82
C GLU A 111 -11.80 1.95 -14.13
N ARG A 112 -12.99 2.46 -13.86
CA ARG A 112 -13.29 3.89 -14.06
C ARG A 112 -12.45 4.80 -13.16
N TYR A 113 -12.18 4.39 -11.92
CA TYR A 113 -11.30 5.13 -11.00
C TYR A 113 -9.85 5.10 -11.49
N ARG A 114 -9.36 3.93 -11.90
CA ARG A 114 -8.02 3.75 -12.47
C ARG A 114 -7.82 4.64 -13.69
N ASP A 115 -8.67 4.49 -14.69
CA ASP A 115 -8.49 5.11 -16.00
C ASP A 115 -8.92 6.59 -15.98
N GLY A 116 -10.09 6.89 -15.47
CA GLY A 116 -10.66 8.24 -15.44
C GLY A 116 -10.07 9.16 -14.38
N HIS A 117 -9.46 8.63 -13.32
CA HIS A 117 -8.90 9.45 -12.24
C HIS A 117 -7.40 9.27 -12.06
N MET A 118 -6.91 8.03 -11.90
CA MET A 118 -5.50 7.82 -11.56
C MET A 118 -4.59 8.07 -12.76
N ILE A 119 -4.83 7.42 -13.87
CA ILE A 119 -4.02 7.57 -15.09
C ILE A 119 -4.13 9.01 -15.62
N ARG A 120 -5.34 9.53 -15.77
CA ARG A 120 -5.55 10.89 -16.24
C ARG A 120 -4.89 11.97 -15.37
N LYS A 121 -4.73 11.73 -14.06
CA LYS A 121 -4.02 12.64 -13.15
C LYS A 121 -2.52 12.33 -13.02
N GLY A 122 -1.99 11.44 -13.84
CA GLY A 122 -0.57 11.07 -13.82
C GLY A 122 -0.12 10.50 -12.48
N ARG A 123 -0.97 9.64 -11.86
CA ARG A 123 -0.56 8.96 -10.62
C ARG A 123 0.57 8.00 -10.92
N ASP A 124 1.47 7.86 -9.97
CA ASP A 124 2.62 6.97 -10.07
C ASP A 124 2.19 5.51 -10.30
N ALA A 125 2.90 4.80 -11.21
CA ALA A 125 2.60 3.42 -11.60
C ALA A 125 2.54 2.48 -10.38
N ARG A 126 3.45 2.65 -9.41
CA ARG A 126 3.46 1.86 -8.18
C ARG A 126 2.19 2.09 -7.33
N THR A 127 1.65 3.31 -7.34
CA THR A 127 0.39 3.60 -6.65
C THR A 127 -0.77 2.87 -7.32
N ILE A 128 -0.82 2.88 -8.67
CA ILE A 128 -1.85 2.16 -9.43
C ILE A 128 -1.75 0.66 -9.18
N GLU A 129 -0.54 0.12 -9.16
CA GLU A 129 -0.26 -1.29 -8.87
C GLU A 129 -0.72 -1.71 -7.47
N ASN A 130 -0.45 -0.91 -6.44
CA ASN A 130 -0.93 -1.18 -5.08
C ASN A 130 -2.48 -1.20 -5.02
N TYR A 131 -3.15 -0.29 -5.73
CA TYR A 131 -4.62 -0.31 -5.82
C TYR A 131 -5.12 -1.56 -6.55
N ARG A 132 -4.44 -1.97 -7.63
CA ARG A 132 -4.74 -3.20 -8.36
C ARG A 132 -4.63 -4.42 -7.45
N ASP A 133 -3.51 -4.58 -6.74
CA ASP A 133 -3.31 -5.68 -5.77
C ASP A 133 -4.43 -5.70 -4.72
N HIS A 134 -4.80 -4.56 -4.15
CA HIS A 134 -5.89 -4.49 -3.20
C HIS A 134 -7.22 -4.95 -3.82
N MET A 135 -7.55 -4.49 -5.03
CA MET A 135 -8.84 -4.83 -5.67
C MET A 135 -8.87 -6.26 -6.16
N GLU A 136 -7.84 -6.71 -6.87
CA GLU A 136 -7.85 -8.00 -7.57
C GLU A 136 -7.50 -9.18 -6.67
N ARG A 137 -6.72 -8.97 -5.61
CA ARG A 137 -6.36 -10.02 -4.65
C ARG A 137 -7.23 -10.02 -3.38
N LEU A 138 -7.44 -8.84 -2.75
CA LEU A 138 -8.09 -8.78 -1.44
C LEU A 138 -9.62 -8.64 -1.54
N PHE A 139 -10.15 -8.21 -2.68
CA PHE A 139 -11.57 -8.06 -2.96
C PHE A 139 -12.02 -8.81 -4.21
N GLU A 140 -11.28 -9.84 -4.65
CA GLU A 140 -11.55 -10.63 -5.85
C GLU A 140 -13.03 -11.09 -5.91
N ASP A 141 -13.49 -11.70 -4.84
CA ASP A 141 -14.85 -12.22 -4.71
C ASP A 141 -15.96 -11.14 -4.70
N TRP A 142 -15.58 -9.87 -4.61
CA TRP A 142 -16.50 -8.72 -4.67
C TRP A 142 -16.50 -8.00 -6.00
N LEU A 143 -15.50 -8.24 -6.85
CA LEU A 143 -15.29 -7.48 -8.09
C LEU A 143 -16.54 -7.44 -8.97
N ASP A 144 -17.19 -8.58 -9.17
CA ASP A 144 -18.34 -8.69 -10.08
C ASP A 144 -19.67 -8.51 -9.35
N LYS A 145 -19.62 -8.23 -8.04
CA LYS A 145 -20.82 -7.93 -7.26
C LYS A 145 -21.17 -6.45 -7.36
N PRO A 146 -22.48 -6.13 -7.29
CA PRO A 146 -22.92 -4.73 -7.27
C PRO A 146 -22.35 -3.95 -6.10
N LEU A 147 -21.73 -2.81 -6.38
CA LEU A 147 -21.11 -1.94 -5.38
C LEU A 147 -22.13 -1.44 -4.33
N ALA A 148 -23.39 -1.27 -4.73
CA ALA A 148 -24.49 -0.89 -3.83
C ALA A 148 -24.70 -1.88 -2.69
N ARG A 149 -24.33 -3.18 -2.87
CA ARG A 149 -24.42 -4.20 -1.82
C ARG A 149 -23.53 -3.83 -0.63
N LEU A 150 -22.28 -3.42 -0.89
CA LEU A 150 -21.35 -3.02 0.17
C LEU A 150 -21.87 -1.80 0.95
N GLY A 151 -22.47 -0.83 0.25
CA GLY A 151 -23.04 0.35 0.88
C GLY A 151 -24.27 0.07 1.75
N ARG A 152 -25.06 -0.96 1.40
CA ARG A 152 -26.24 -1.40 2.18
C ARG A 152 -25.89 -2.35 3.32
N GLN A 153 -24.76 -3.04 3.22
CA GLN A 153 -24.29 -4.02 4.19
C GLN A 153 -22.86 -3.66 4.67
N PRO A 154 -22.69 -2.55 5.39
CA PRO A 154 -21.37 -2.10 5.83
C PRO A 154 -20.66 -3.10 6.75
N LYS A 155 -21.43 -3.97 7.43
CA LYS A 155 -20.89 -5.08 8.24
C LYS A 155 -19.97 -6.00 7.43
N LEU A 156 -20.29 -6.27 6.14
CA LEU A 156 -19.42 -7.07 5.27
C LEU A 156 -18.03 -6.43 5.10
N VAL A 157 -17.97 -5.11 5.08
CA VAL A 157 -16.70 -4.38 4.94
C VAL A 157 -15.89 -4.44 6.23
N ALA A 158 -16.55 -4.37 7.41
CA ALA A 158 -15.89 -4.55 8.69
C ALA A 158 -15.32 -5.98 8.83
N GLU A 159 -16.13 -7.01 8.56
CA GLU A 159 -15.69 -8.42 8.58
C GLU A 159 -14.53 -8.68 7.61
N ARG A 160 -14.54 -8.06 6.43
CA ARG A 160 -13.43 -8.17 5.47
C ARG A 160 -12.17 -7.48 5.98
N HIS A 161 -12.29 -6.34 6.64
CA HIS A 161 -11.15 -5.66 7.26
C HIS A 161 -10.50 -6.54 8.32
N ASP A 162 -11.31 -7.16 9.19
CA ASP A 162 -10.83 -8.07 10.24
C ASP A 162 -10.13 -9.29 9.64
N LYS A 163 -10.73 -9.90 8.59
CA LYS A 163 -10.13 -11.01 7.86
C LYS A 163 -8.76 -10.65 7.27
N ILE A 164 -8.68 -9.53 6.54
CA ILE A 164 -7.41 -9.08 5.96
C ILE A 164 -6.39 -8.76 7.06
N SER A 165 -6.84 -8.20 8.20
CA SER A 165 -5.97 -7.91 9.34
C SER A 165 -5.33 -9.16 9.90
N ALA A 166 -6.08 -10.25 10.01
CA ALA A 166 -5.59 -11.54 10.50
C ALA A 166 -4.66 -12.24 9.49
N GLU A 167 -5.00 -12.22 8.20
CA GLU A 167 -4.28 -12.97 7.16
C GLU A 167 -3.06 -12.22 6.59
N ASN A 168 -3.16 -10.90 6.44
CA ASN A 168 -2.16 -10.07 5.74
C ASN A 168 -1.53 -8.97 6.62
N GLY A 169 -2.04 -8.80 7.82
CA GLY A 169 -1.59 -7.82 8.78
C GLY A 169 -2.30 -6.46 8.72
N PRO A 170 -2.20 -5.68 9.82
CA PRO A 170 -2.99 -4.48 10.06
C PRO A 170 -2.75 -3.36 9.05
N TYR A 171 -1.52 -3.18 8.57
CA TYR A 171 -1.19 -2.13 7.61
C TYR A 171 -1.76 -2.39 6.22
N ILE A 172 -1.78 -3.67 5.78
CA ILE A 172 -2.35 -4.07 4.50
C ILE A 172 -3.87 -3.91 4.54
N ALA A 173 -4.51 -4.34 5.63
CA ALA A 173 -5.94 -4.17 5.84
C ALA A 173 -6.37 -2.70 5.75
N ASN A 174 -5.70 -1.83 6.50
CA ASN A 174 -5.95 -0.40 6.44
C ASN A 174 -5.72 0.18 5.02
N GLY A 175 -4.65 -0.26 4.35
CA GLY A 175 -4.32 0.13 2.97
C GLY A 175 -5.43 -0.24 1.98
N ALA A 176 -5.91 -1.48 2.06
CA ALA A 176 -6.99 -2.00 1.23
C ALA A 176 -8.30 -1.20 1.43
N MET A 177 -8.65 -0.91 2.68
CA MET A 177 -9.84 -0.12 2.98
C MET A 177 -9.73 1.33 2.51
N ARG A 178 -8.55 1.96 2.58
CA ARG A 178 -8.32 3.28 1.96
C ARG A 178 -8.55 3.25 0.45
N SER A 179 -8.12 2.18 -0.23
CA SER A 179 -8.34 2.01 -1.67
C SER A 179 -9.83 1.82 -1.98
N LEU A 180 -10.53 0.94 -1.27
CA LEU A 180 -11.97 0.74 -1.40
C LEU A 180 -12.76 2.04 -1.16
N ARG A 181 -12.40 2.78 -0.10
CA ARG A 181 -13.00 4.09 0.22
C ARG A 181 -12.88 5.07 -0.94
N ALA A 182 -11.71 5.13 -1.57
CA ALA A 182 -11.45 6.04 -2.69
C ALA A 182 -12.27 5.64 -3.94
N VAL A 183 -12.30 4.35 -4.28
CA VAL A 183 -13.07 3.81 -5.41
C VAL A 183 -14.58 4.06 -5.21
N TYR A 184 -15.11 3.76 -4.02
CA TYR A 184 -16.51 3.98 -3.70
C TYR A 184 -16.90 5.46 -3.80
N ASN A 185 -16.13 6.35 -3.18
CA ASN A 185 -16.38 7.79 -3.24
C ASN A 185 -16.33 8.34 -4.67
N HIS A 186 -15.45 7.80 -5.52
CA HIS A 186 -15.38 8.19 -6.92
C HIS A 186 -16.61 7.69 -7.69
N ALA A 187 -16.98 6.42 -7.52
CA ALA A 187 -18.16 5.82 -8.17
C ALA A 187 -19.44 6.58 -7.81
N ARG A 188 -19.60 6.98 -6.54
CA ARG A 188 -20.78 7.71 -6.06
C ARG A 188 -21.04 9.03 -6.79
N LYS A 189 -20.00 9.70 -7.29
CA LYS A 189 -20.15 10.98 -8.01
C LYS A 189 -21.02 10.87 -9.26
N THR A 190 -21.08 9.69 -9.86
CA THR A 190 -21.79 9.44 -11.13
C THR A 190 -22.87 8.37 -11.01
N ASN A 191 -23.07 7.80 -9.82
CA ASN A 191 -24.07 6.79 -9.55
C ASN A 191 -24.87 7.19 -8.30
N PRO A 192 -25.91 8.02 -8.46
CA PRO A 192 -26.72 8.54 -7.35
C PRO A 192 -27.49 7.44 -6.60
N ASP A 193 -27.72 6.29 -7.23
CA ASP A 193 -28.36 5.13 -6.62
C ASP A 193 -27.47 4.41 -5.57
N LEU A 194 -26.17 4.74 -5.49
CA LEU A 194 -25.29 4.23 -4.45
C LEU A 194 -25.63 4.87 -3.10
N PRO A 195 -25.66 4.08 -2.01
CA PRO A 195 -25.85 4.61 -0.67
C PRO A 195 -24.93 5.81 -0.37
N PRO A 196 -25.45 6.86 0.26
CA PRO A 196 -24.69 8.11 0.48
C PRO A 196 -23.52 7.94 1.45
N VAL A 197 -23.65 6.99 2.39
CA VAL A 197 -22.60 6.69 3.37
C VAL A 197 -21.62 5.71 2.77
N ASN A 198 -20.32 6.01 2.89
CA ASN A 198 -19.28 5.09 2.44
C ASN A 198 -19.20 3.91 3.41
N PRO A 199 -19.30 2.66 2.96
CA PRO A 199 -19.32 1.49 3.85
C PRO A 199 -18.04 1.30 4.67
N VAL A 200 -16.91 1.88 4.23
CA VAL A 200 -15.66 1.86 4.98
C VAL A 200 -15.73 2.68 6.28
N THR A 201 -16.79 3.46 6.51
CA THR A 201 -16.98 4.12 7.81
C THR A 201 -17.33 3.16 8.93
N ALA A 202 -17.73 1.93 8.61
CA ALA A 202 -18.10 0.92 9.60
C ALA A 202 -16.91 0.13 10.17
N ILE A 203 -15.68 0.37 9.71
CA ILE A 203 -14.50 -0.33 10.21
C ILE A 203 -13.87 0.39 11.41
N ASP A 204 -13.33 -0.40 12.31
CA ASP A 204 -12.41 0.06 13.33
C ASP A 204 -10.98 -0.04 12.77
N TRP A 205 -10.35 1.12 12.56
CA TRP A 205 -9.02 1.20 11.98
C TRP A 205 -7.97 0.58 12.89
N ASN A 206 -7.14 -0.30 12.34
CA ASN A 206 -5.98 -0.80 13.07
C ASN A 206 -5.02 0.36 13.41
N THR A 207 -4.45 0.30 14.60
CA THR A 207 -3.43 1.27 15.03
C THR A 207 -2.17 1.12 14.18
N GLU A 208 -1.78 2.18 13.50
CA GLU A 208 -0.54 2.26 12.73
C GLU A 208 0.53 3.00 13.54
N ARG A 209 1.50 2.26 14.07
CA ARG A 209 2.63 2.87 14.78
C ARG A 209 3.72 3.26 13.79
N ARG A 210 4.14 4.52 13.87
CA ARG A 210 5.33 4.97 13.16
C ARG A 210 6.55 4.29 13.78
N ARG A 211 7.42 3.71 12.95
CA ARG A 211 8.69 3.18 13.44
C ARG A 211 9.57 4.34 13.86
N ASP A 212 10.10 4.27 15.07
CA ASP A 212 11.16 5.14 15.56
C ASP A 212 12.49 4.40 15.38
N THR A 213 13.18 4.72 14.29
CA THR A 213 14.42 4.04 13.89
C THR A 213 15.57 5.03 13.68
N GLY A 214 15.35 6.31 14.02
CA GLY A 214 16.37 7.35 13.90
C GLY A 214 17.54 7.12 14.83
N MET A 215 18.73 7.52 14.39
CA MET A 215 19.96 7.52 15.16
C MET A 215 20.21 8.91 15.74
N GLY A 216 20.77 8.96 16.95
CA GLY A 216 21.35 10.16 17.55
C GLY A 216 22.86 10.26 17.34
N THR A 217 23.50 11.25 17.95
CA THR A 217 24.96 11.45 17.85
C THR A 217 25.77 10.30 18.44
N SER A 218 25.28 9.66 19.50
CA SER A 218 25.91 8.48 20.14
C SER A 218 25.94 7.24 19.24
N ASP A 219 25.02 7.14 18.29
CA ASP A 219 24.90 5.97 17.41
C ASP A 219 25.77 6.08 16.16
N MET A 220 26.39 7.26 15.93
CA MET A 220 27.14 7.52 14.70
C MET A 220 28.42 6.67 14.60
N ALA A 221 29.24 6.62 15.65
CA ALA A 221 30.50 5.87 15.58
C ALA A 221 30.28 4.38 15.26
N PRO A 222 29.42 3.62 15.96
CA PRO A 222 29.17 2.22 15.60
C PRO A 222 28.54 2.07 14.21
N TRP A 223 27.64 2.97 13.78
CA TRP A 223 27.09 2.92 12.45
C TRP A 223 28.13 3.19 11.36
N PHE A 224 29.05 4.14 11.56
CA PHE A 224 30.15 4.42 10.62
C PHE A 224 31.14 3.25 10.56
N ALA A 225 31.36 2.49 11.63
CA ALA A 225 32.13 1.26 11.59
C ALA A 225 31.52 0.25 10.63
N GLN A 226 30.21 0.02 10.75
CA GLN A 226 29.44 -0.85 9.84
C GLN A 226 29.50 -0.32 8.39
N LEU A 227 29.29 0.98 8.20
CA LEU A 227 29.35 1.60 6.88
C LEU A 227 30.72 1.44 6.22
N THR A 228 31.80 1.58 6.98
CA THR A 228 33.17 1.42 6.49
C THR A 228 33.48 -0.01 6.08
N ALA A 229 32.87 -0.98 6.74
CA ALA A 229 33.01 -2.42 6.46
C ALA A 229 32.27 -2.87 5.18
N LEU A 230 31.39 -2.04 4.60
CA LEU A 230 30.71 -2.38 3.35
C LEU A 230 31.73 -2.54 2.23
N THR A 231 31.72 -3.70 1.58
CA THR A 231 32.66 -4.06 0.49
C THR A 231 32.41 -3.26 -0.77
N ASN A 232 31.13 -2.96 -1.09
CA ASN A 232 30.79 -2.17 -2.25
C ASN A 232 30.85 -0.66 -1.94
N PRO A 233 31.83 0.08 -2.52
CA PRO A 233 32.02 1.50 -2.25
C PRO A 233 30.88 2.37 -2.79
N ILE A 234 30.18 1.95 -3.85
CA ILE A 234 29.02 2.70 -4.37
C ILE A 234 27.88 2.67 -3.35
N ARG A 235 27.58 1.49 -2.78
CA ARG A 235 26.58 1.34 -1.73
C ARG A 235 26.95 2.12 -0.48
N ARG A 236 28.22 2.08 -0.09
CA ARG A 236 28.75 2.88 1.03
C ARG A 236 28.50 4.37 0.85
N GLU A 237 28.91 4.94 -0.27
CA GLU A 237 28.72 6.36 -0.55
C GLU A 237 27.22 6.72 -0.74
N PHE A 238 26.40 5.81 -1.27
CA PHE A 238 24.96 5.99 -1.36
C PHE A 238 24.30 6.14 0.02
N HIS A 239 24.64 5.27 0.98
CA HIS A 239 24.12 5.36 2.34
C HIS A 239 24.60 6.62 3.04
N LEU A 240 25.88 6.95 2.88
CA LEU A 240 26.45 8.19 3.42
C LEU A 240 25.74 9.43 2.85
N MET A 241 25.53 9.49 1.53
CA MET A 241 24.83 10.60 0.89
C MET A 241 23.37 10.67 1.34
N THR A 242 22.73 9.54 1.55
CA THR A 242 21.36 9.47 2.08
C THR A 242 21.29 10.08 3.48
N LEU A 243 22.23 9.74 4.36
CA LEU A 243 22.33 10.32 5.70
C LEU A 243 22.65 11.81 5.65
N LEU A 244 23.66 12.23 4.89
CA LEU A 244 24.10 13.62 4.81
C LEU A 244 23.06 14.56 4.20
N SER A 245 22.22 14.08 3.28
CA SER A 245 21.20 14.90 2.60
C SER A 245 19.82 14.81 3.23
N GLY A 246 19.57 13.80 4.07
CA GLY A 246 18.22 13.47 4.54
C GLY A 246 17.22 13.16 3.42
N SER A 247 17.69 12.88 2.22
CA SER A 247 16.86 12.61 1.06
C SER A 247 16.19 11.24 1.12
N ARG A 248 15.09 11.08 0.38
CA ARG A 248 14.52 9.74 0.20
C ARG A 248 15.42 8.91 -0.71
N PRO A 249 15.69 7.63 -0.38
CA PRO A 249 16.58 6.78 -1.19
C PRO A 249 16.22 6.73 -2.67
N THR A 250 14.92 6.62 -2.97
CA THR A 250 14.42 6.60 -4.36
C THR A 250 14.74 7.87 -5.16
N ALA A 251 14.88 9.00 -4.49
CA ALA A 251 15.26 10.25 -5.15
C ALA A 251 16.76 10.27 -5.51
N LEU A 252 17.60 9.76 -4.59
CA LEU A 252 19.07 9.71 -4.81
C LEU A 252 19.48 8.63 -5.81
N LYS A 253 18.78 7.50 -5.88
CA LYS A 253 19.09 6.45 -6.86
C LYS A 253 19.06 6.94 -8.30
N ASN A 254 18.16 7.89 -8.59
CA ASN A 254 17.96 8.46 -9.93
C ASN A 254 18.80 9.72 -10.19
N VAL A 255 19.80 9.98 -9.35
CA VAL A 255 20.69 11.13 -9.55
C VAL A 255 21.71 10.83 -10.66
N ARG A 256 21.73 11.69 -11.67
CA ARG A 256 22.71 11.67 -12.76
C ARG A 256 23.86 12.63 -12.49
N ILE A 257 24.98 12.44 -13.17
CA ILE A 257 26.15 13.34 -13.07
C ILE A 257 25.78 14.77 -13.51
N GLU A 258 24.96 14.91 -14.57
CA GLU A 258 24.47 16.20 -15.07
C GLU A 258 23.64 17.00 -14.06
N HIS A 259 23.10 16.34 -13.04
CA HIS A 259 22.33 16.99 -11.97
C HIS A 259 23.21 17.69 -10.92
N ILE A 260 24.52 17.59 -11.01
CA ILE A 260 25.46 18.12 -10.02
C ILE A 260 26.11 19.40 -10.54
N ASP A 261 25.76 20.53 -9.93
CA ASP A 261 26.43 21.80 -10.15
C ASP A 261 27.50 22.01 -9.06
N PHE A 262 28.74 21.67 -9.38
CA PHE A 262 29.90 21.86 -8.45
C PHE A 262 30.19 23.33 -8.21
N ARG A 263 29.95 24.22 -9.18
CA ARG A 263 30.21 25.66 -9.05
C ARG A 263 29.28 26.32 -8.05
N SER A 264 27.97 26.05 -8.18
CA SER A 264 26.95 26.55 -7.26
C SER A 264 26.84 25.70 -6.01
N ARG A 265 27.42 24.49 -6.00
CA ARG A 265 27.33 23.47 -4.94
C ARG A 265 25.88 23.07 -4.70
N LEU A 266 25.20 22.67 -5.76
CA LEU A 266 23.83 22.23 -5.76
C LEU A 266 23.71 20.84 -6.40
N LEU A 267 22.79 20.04 -5.88
CA LEU A 267 22.36 18.78 -6.47
C LEU A 267 20.89 18.90 -6.83
N HIS A 268 20.59 18.86 -8.12
CA HIS A 268 19.23 18.87 -8.63
C HIS A 268 18.56 17.51 -8.51
N VAL A 269 17.36 17.44 -7.93
CA VAL A 269 16.52 16.24 -7.84
C VAL A 269 15.30 16.43 -8.74
N PRO A 270 15.30 15.91 -9.99
CA PRO A 270 14.30 16.25 -10.98
C PRO A 270 12.95 15.60 -10.73
N LYS A 271 12.91 14.43 -10.12
CA LYS A 271 11.66 13.67 -9.90
C LYS A 271 11.59 13.07 -8.49
N PRO A 272 11.39 13.89 -7.44
CA PRO A 272 11.15 13.38 -6.09
C PRO A 272 9.77 12.74 -5.96
N LYS A 273 9.45 12.22 -4.76
CA LYS A 273 8.09 11.78 -4.45
C LYS A 273 7.09 12.92 -4.65
N GLY A 274 6.18 12.77 -5.59
CA GLY A 274 5.23 13.80 -6.02
C GLY A 274 5.44 14.28 -7.46
N GLY A 275 6.44 13.72 -8.15
CA GLY A 275 6.69 13.94 -9.58
C GLY A 275 7.52 15.19 -9.90
N VAL A 276 7.69 15.47 -11.18
CA VAL A 276 8.54 16.56 -11.73
C VAL A 276 8.16 17.93 -11.15
N LYS A 277 6.87 18.21 -10.91
CA LYS A 277 6.40 19.47 -10.31
C LYS A 277 6.92 19.74 -8.90
N LYS A 278 7.54 18.75 -8.26
CA LYS A 278 8.16 18.83 -6.94
C LYS A 278 9.69 18.74 -7.00
N ALA A 279 10.28 18.90 -8.20
CA ALA A 279 11.73 19.00 -8.36
C ALA A 279 12.31 20.06 -7.40
N PHE A 280 13.49 19.81 -6.91
CA PHE A 280 14.16 20.72 -5.96
C PHE A 280 15.66 20.52 -5.94
N ASP A 281 16.38 21.51 -5.45
CA ASP A 281 17.81 21.48 -5.30
C ASP A 281 18.22 21.24 -3.85
N ILE A 282 19.29 20.48 -3.66
CA ILE A 282 19.92 20.21 -2.38
C ILE A 282 21.23 21.02 -2.31
N PRO A 283 21.42 21.90 -1.32
CA PRO A 283 22.67 22.58 -1.15
C PRO A 283 23.74 21.59 -0.65
N LEU A 284 24.90 21.55 -1.31
CA LEU A 284 25.96 20.60 -1.02
C LEU A 284 26.95 21.14 0.02
N SER A 285 27.06 20.46 1.15
CA SER A 285 28.13 20.65 2.13
C SER A 285 29.45 20.09 1.60
N ARG A 286 30.59 20.47 2.23
CA ARG A 286 31.88 19.90 1.89
C ARG A 286 31.97 18.38 2.07
N PRO A 287 31.45 17.78 3.15
CA PRO A 287 31.35 16.32 3.28
C PRO A 287 30.56 15.67 2.14
N MET A 288 29.43 16.26 1.69
CA MET A 288 28.65 15.75 0.58
C MET A 288 29.42 15.81 -0.75
N ILE A 289 30.16 16.89 -1.01
CA ILE A 289 31.00 16.98 -2.22
C ILE A 289 32.06 15.88 -2.21
N ARG A 290 32.71 15.63 -1.08
CA ARG A 290 33.72 14.55 -0.97
C ARG A 290 33.06 13.18 -1.22
N CYS A 291 31.88 12.93 -0.66
CA CYS A 291 31.09 11.72 -0.91
C CYS A 291 30.80 11.54 -2.40
N ILE A 292 30.30 12.58 -3.08
CA ILE A 292 30.04 12.58 -4.52
C ILE A 292 31.31 12.23 -5.31
N LEU A 293 32.44 12.91 -5.00
CA LEU A 293 33.70 12.65 -5.69
C LEU A 293 34.20 11.22 -5.51
N ARG A 294 34.04 10.63 -4.31
CA ARG A 294 34.41 9.24 -4.07
C ARG A 294 33.48 8.29 -4.84
N ALA A 295 32.16 8.55 -4.83
CA ALA A 295 31.19 7.77 -5.60
C ALA A 295 31.52 7.78 -7.10
N MET A 296 31.80 8.96 -7.67
CA MET A 296 32.19 9.10 -9.08
C MET A 296 33.47 8.34 -9.42
N ARG A 297 34.49 8.39 -8.55
CA ARG A 297 35.74 7.66 -8.76
C ARG A 297 35.55 6.14 -8.68
N ALA A 298 34.84 5.69 -7.64
CA ALA A 298 34.52 4.28 -7.48
C ALA A 298 33.67 3.76 -8.67
N GLY A 299 32.71 4.57 -9.12
CA GLY A 299 31.88 4.25 -10.28
C GLY A 299 32.70 4.04 -11.55
N ARG A 300 33.65 4.95 -11.85
CA ARG A 300 34.54 4.84 -13.03
C ARG A 300 35.42 3.59 -13.00
N ILE A 301 35.77 3.09 -11.83
CA ILE A 301 36.56 1.87 -11.67
C ILE A 301 35.69 0.62 -11.84
N LEU A 302 34.52 0.59 -11.20
CA LEU A 302 33.68 -0.61 -11.11
C LEU A 302 32.66 -0.74 -12.25
N TYR A 303 32.14 0.38 -12.74
CA TYR A 303 31.06 0.46 -13.72
C TYR A 303 31.31 1.60 -14.72
N PRO A 304 32.38 1.56 -15.53
CA PRO A 304 32.84 2.69 -16.36
C PRO A 304 31.75 3.25 -17.28
N ASP A 305 31.02 2.39 -17.95
CA ASP A 305 29.98 2.80 -18.91
C ASP A 305 28.79 3.48 -18.22
N GLN A 306 28.30 2.93 -17.11
CA GLN A 306 27.19 3.49 -16.34
C GLN A 306 27.58 4.73 -15.55
N ALA A 307 28.86 4.85 -15.13
CA ALA A 307 29.40 5.97 -14.37
C ALA A 307 29.50 7.28 -15.18
N GLU A 308 29.38 7.22 -16.50
CA GLU A 308 29.24 8.40 -17.34
C GLU A 308 27.94 9.15 -17.05
N PHE A 309 26.89 8.40 -16.75
CA PHE A 309 25.53 8.95 -16.56
C PHE A 309 25.10 9.02 -15.10
N TRP A 310 25.43 8.01 -14.29
CA TRP A 310 24.86 7.83 -12.97
C TRP A 310 25.85 8.11 -11.84
N LEU A 311 25.38 8.82 -10.80
CA LEU A 311 26.19 9.03 -9.60
C LEU A 311 26.43 7.74 -8.80
N PHE A 312 25.41 6.87 -8.77
CA PHE A 312 25.45 5.57 -8.12
C PHE A 312 25.21 4.47 -9.16
N PRO A 313 26.20 4.18 -10.01
CA PRO A 313 26.09 3.18 -11.05
C PRO A 313 26.04 1.77 -10.45
N ALA A 314 25.43 0.84 -11.18
CA ALA A 314 25.39 -0.59 -10.84
C ALA A 314 25.20 -1.42 -12.11
N ASP A 315 25.56 -2.69 -12.04
CA ASP A 315 25.24 -3.68 -13.07
C ASP A 315 23.76 -4.10 -12.94
N SER A 316 22.91 -3.35 -13.58
CA SER A 316 21.45 -3.53 -13.61
C SER A 316 20.88 -3.04 -14.93
N ASP A 317 19.68 -3.50 -15.29
CA ASP A 317 19.02 -3.10 -16.55
C ASP A 317 18.88 -1.57 -16.68
N SER A 318 18.78 -0.85 -15.56
CA SER A 318 18.70 0.61 -15.53
C SER A 318 20.05 1.32 -15.47
N GLY A 319 21.16 0.59 -15.30
CA GLY A 319 22.51 1.10 -15.16
C GLY A 319 22.83 1.78 -13.82
N HIS A 320 21.90 1.76 -12.87
CA HIS A 320 22.09 2.39 -11.56
C HIS A 320 21.58 1.51 -10.41
N LEU A 321 21.93 1.88 -9.19
CA LEU A 321 21.52 1.16 -7.97
C LEU A 321 19.99 1.06 -7.86
N ILE A 322 19.44 -0.15 -7.98
CA ILE A 322 18.01 -0.44 -7.83
C ILE A 322 17.69 -0.77 -6.37
N GLU A 323 18.38 -1.76 -5.79
CA GLU A 323 18.18 -2.20 -4.43
C GLU A 323 19.23 -1.56 -3.48
N HIS A 324 18.72 -0.94 -2.43
CA HIS A 324 19.54 -0.24 -1.44
C HIS A 324 19.38 -0.79 -0.02
N LYS A 325 18.70 -1.94 0.12
CA LYS A 325 18.59 -2.59 1.41
C LYS A 325 19.87 -3.35 1.73
N GLU A 326 20.21 -3.35 3.00
CA GLU A 326 21.27 -4.16 3.58
C GLU A 326 20.68 -5.10 4.61
N GLU A 327 21.38 -6.20 4.89
CA GLU A 327 21.04 -7.01 6.06
C GLU A 327 21.31 -6.20 7.34
N ARG A 328 20.43 -6.36 8.34
CA ARG A 328 20.47 -5.52 9.56
C ARG A 328 21.69 -5.76 10.45
N ASP A 329 22.31 -6.89 10.34
CA ASP A 329 23.57 -7.27 10.99
C ASP A 329 24.78 -6.65 10.28
N VAL A 330 24.71 -6.44 8.96
CA VAL A 330 25.75 -5.78 8.17
C VAL A 330 25.67 -4.26 8.31
N LEU A 331 24.48 -3.69 8.11
CA LEU A 331 24.24 -2.26 8.31
C LEU A 331 22.91 -2.04 9.05
N SER A 332 22.97 -1.71 10.31
CA SER A 332 21.83 -1.63 11.21
C SER A 332 20.75 -0.62 10.78
N LYS A 333 21.14 0.46 10.11
CA LYS A 333 20.25 1.52 9.64
C LYS A 333 20.54 1.89 8.20
N TRP A 334 19.49 1.90 7.36
CA TRP A 334 19.54 2.27 5.94
C TRP A 334 18.21 2.85 5.47
N GLY A 335 18.17 3.40 4.29
CA GLY A 335 16.92 3.85 3.66
C GLY A 335 16.27 5.03 4.41
N ASN A 336 15.00 4.87 4.77
CA ASN A 336 14.25 5.92 5.47
C ASN A 336 14.70 6.12 6.93
N ASP A 337 15.40 5.15 7.54
CA ASP A 337 15.98 5.31 8.87
C ASP A 337 17.01 6.43 8.87
N LEU A 338 17.83 6.49 7.81
CA LEU A 338 18.83 7.56 7.64
C LEU A 338 18.20 8.95 7.47
N ARG A 339 17.07 9.02 6.81
CA ARG A 339 16.30 10.27 6.70
C ARG A 339 15.73 10.72 8.05
N GLN A 340 15.28 9.77 8.88
CA GLN A 340 14.83 10.06 10.23
C GLN A 340 16.03 10.51 11.11
N SER A 341 17.17 9.81 10.98
CA SER A 341 18.43 10.17 11.65
C SER A 341 18.90 11.57 11.27
N TYR A 342 18.88 11.92 9.98
CA TYR A 342 19.21 13.29 9.54
C TYR A 342 18.41 14.34 10.29
N ARG A 343 17.10 14.15 10.44
CA ARG A 343 16.24 15.10 11.16
C ARG A 343 16.64 15.23 12.64
N THR A 344 16.93 14.11 13.31
CA THR A 344 17.40 14.10 14.70
C THR A 344 18.75 14.81 14.84
N LEU A 345 19.69 14.51 13.92
CA LEU A 345 21.03 15.13 13.92
C LEU A 345 20.99 16.62 13.54
N ALA A 346 20.02 17.02 12.71
CA ALA A 346 19.80 18.44 12.40
C ALA A 346 19.31 19.22 13.63
N GLN A 347 18.49 18.61 14.47
CA GLN A 347 18.13 19.22 15.77
C GLN A 347 19.34 19.31 16.70
N ALA A 348 20.16 18.25 16.78
CA ALA A 348 21.40 18.26 17.55
C ALA A 348 22.39 19.35 17.04
N ALA A 349 22.36 19.65 15.74
CA ALA A 349 23.11 20.75 15.13
C ALA A 349 22.49 22.13 15.40
N VAL A 350 21.41 22.23 16.18
CA VAL A 350 20.70 23.48 16.49
C VAL A 350 20.27 24.22 15.21
N VAL A 351 19.74 23.48 14.23
CA VAL A 351 19.17 24.03 13.01
C VAL A 351 17.68 24.23 13.22
N SER A 352 17.14 25.35 12.75
CA SER A 352 15.73 25.68 12.94
C SER A 352 14.80 24.66 12.27
N GLU A 353 13.63 24.39 12.85
CA GLU A 353 12.61 23.51 12.28
C GLU A 353 12.25 23.90 10.84
N LEU A 354 12.16 25.21 10.59
CA LEU A 354 11.90 25.76 9.26
C LEU A 354 12.97 25.37 8.25
N ASP A 355 14.24 25.56 8.61
CA ASP A 355 15.37 25.23 7.74
C ASP A 355 15.44 23.72 7.47
N ILE A 356 15.15 22.89 8.49
CA ILE A 356 15.08 21.45 8.33
C ILE A 356 13.98 21.08 7.34
N HIS A 357 12.82 21.70 7.42
CA HIS A 357 11.72 21.47 6.46
C HIS A 357 12.12 21.86 5.03
N LEU A 358 12.79 23.02 4.87
CA LEU A 358 13.27 23.49 3.57
C LEU A 358 14.35 22.55 3.00
N LEU A 359 15.33 22.12 3.81
CA LEU A 359 16.38 21.18 3.40
C LEU A 359 15.82 19.81 2.99
N MET A 360 14.84 19.30 3.73
CA MET A 360 14.21 18.02 3.47
C MET A 360 13.13 18.08 2.38
N ASN A 361 12.87 19.22 1.77
CA ASN A 361 11.79 19.44 0.82
C ASN A 361 10.42 18.95 1.37
N HIS A 362 10.12 19.36 2.60
CA HIS A 362 8.81 19.17 3.22
C HIS A 362 7.92 20.38 2.97
N SER A 363 6.62 20.14 2.92
CA SER A 363 5.64 21.24 2.93
C SER A 363 5.73 21.99 4.24
N LEU A 364 5.81 23.31 4.17
CA LEU A 364 5.76 24.14 5.36
C LEU A 364 4.32 24.26 5.86
N PRO A 365 4.09 24.14 7.16
CA PRO A 365 2.78 24.39 7.73
C PRO A 365 2.46 25.89 7.75
N GLY A 366 1.19 26.23 7.59
CA GLY A 366 0.68 27.60 7.75
C GLY A 366 0.69 28.46 6.48
N VAL A 367 0.05 29.62 6.58
CA VAL A 367 -0.17 30.58 5.48
C VAL A 367 1.15 31.27 5.07
N ASN A 368 2.07 31.45 6.00
CA ASN A 368 3.35 32.14 5.77
C ASN A 368 4.34 31.32 4.89
N ALA A 369 4.04 30.06 4.64
CA ALA A 369 4.88 29.21 3.78
C ALA A 369 5.06 29.77 2.35
N GLY A 370 4.05 30.47 1.83
CA GLY A 370 4.07 31.07 0.49
C GLY A 370 4.98 32.29 0.34
N TYR A 371 5.40 32.90 1.45
CA TYR A 371 6.27 34.09 1.43
C TYR A 371 7.75 33.76 1.44
N ILE A 372 8.13 32.49 1.63
CA ILE A 372 9.52 32.05 1.67
C ILE A 372 9.95 31.57 0.30
N THR A 373 10.87 32.32 -0.33
CA THR A 373 11.50 31.92 -1.58
C THR A 373 12.71 31.02 -1.28
N ARG A 374 12.48 29.70 -1.28
CA ARG A 374 13.48 28.69 -0.98
C ARG A 374 14.75 28.85 -1.80
N ASP A 375 14.61 29.12 -3.10
CA ASP A 375 15.75 29.19 -4.04
C ASP A 375 16.72 30.33 -3.71
N SER A 376 16.19 31.44 -3.17
CA SER A 376 17.03 32.57 -2.72
C SER A 376 17.88 32.20 -1.49
N LEU A 377 17.46 31.23 -0.68
CA LEU A 377 18.16 30.80 0.51
C LEU A 377 19.18 29.67 0.27
N LEU A 378 19.09 28.96 -0.89
CA LEU A 378 19.87 27.74 -1.15
C LEU A 378 21.37 27.96 -1.13
N ARG A 379 21.85 29.03 -1.77
CA ARG A 379 23.28 29.25 -1.99
C ARG A 379 24.04 29.73 -0.76
N ASP A 380 23.38 30.34 0.18
CA ASP A 380 23.99 30.93 1.36
C ASP A 380 23.43 30.33 2.66
N HIS A 381 22.23 30.71 3.05
CA HIS A 381 21.67 30.35 4.35
C HIS A 381 21.52 28.82 4.50
N LEU A 382 20.76 28.17 3.61
CA LEU A 382 20.52 26.73 3.69
C LEU A 382 21.81 25.91 3.51
N ARG A 383 22.78 26.37 2.69
CA ARG A 383 24.08 25.71 2.58
C ARG A 383 24.87 25.79 3.88
N LYS A 384 24.84 26.92 4.60
CA LYS A 384 25.48 27.05 5.93
C LYS A 384 24.81 26.07 6.93
N GLN A 385 23.49 25.98 6.95
CA GLN A 385 22.80 25.03 7.82
C GLN A 385 23.12 23.58 7.45
N GLN A 386 23.17 23.26 6.16
CA GLN A 386 23.56 21.94 5.68
C GLN A 386 25.01 21.59 6.08
N GLU A 387 25.94 22.55 6.04
CA GLU A 387 27.33 22.37 6.49
C GLU A 387 27.36 22.04 8.00
N ARG A 388 26.59 22.77 8.83
CA ARG A 388 26.48 22.50 10.28
C ARG A 388 25.99 21.08 10.56
N ILE A 389 24.91 20.65 9.90
CA ILE A 389 24.38 19.29 10.05
C ILE A 389 25.45 18.25 9.66
N SER A 390 26.05 18.43 8.50
CA SER A 390 27.09 17.51 8.00
C SER A 390 28.29 17.42 8.93
N ASN A 391 28.70 18.53 9.52
CA ASN A 391 29.81 18.55 10.48
C ASN A 391 29.47 17.80 11.76
N VAL A 392 28.25 17.99 12.31
CA VAL A 392 27.78 17.21 13.47
C VAL A 392 27.77 15.71 13.16
N ILE A 393 27.31 15.30 11.98
CA ILE A 393 27.33 13.89 11.55
C ILE A 393 28.76 13.35 11.50
N ILE A 394 29.69 14.07 10.84
CA ILE A 394 31.06 13.61 10.65
C ILE A 394 31.87 13.65 11.96
N ASP A 395 31.66 14.67 12.80
CA ASP A 395 32.37 14.77 14.08
C ASP A 395 31.87 13.69 15.07
N SER A 396 30.59 13.39 15.06
CA SER A 396 30.03 12.30 15.86
C SER A 396 30.49 10.91 15.39
N ALA A 397 30.93 10.76 14.13
CA ALA A 397 31.49 9.53 13.59
C ALA A 397 32.87 9.19 14.16
N LYS A 398 33.67 10.19 14.57
CA LYS A 398 35.02 10.00 15.08
C LYS A 398 35.05 9.18 16.40
N GLY A 399 33.99 9.22 17.17
CA GLY A 399 33.87 8.46 18.41
C GLY A 399 34.95 8.79 19.47
N LYS A 400 35.15 7.83 20.39
CA LYS A 400 36.25 7.84 21.36
C LYS A 400 37.59 7.43 20.67
N ALA A 401 38.71 7.55 21.37
CA ALA A 401 40.06 7.28 20.85
C ALA A 401 40.21 5.92 20.11
N ASP A 402 39.43 4.90 20.49
CA ASP A 402 39.42 3.56 19.88
C ASP A 402 38.30 3.39 18.82
N GLY A 403 37.74 4.49 18.32
CA GLY A 403 36.67 4.47 17.34
C GLY A 403 37.13 4.03 15.94
N PRO A 404 36.15 3.81 15.01
CA PRO A 404 36.46 3.37 13.66
C PRO A 404 37.38 4.39 12.95
N ASP A 405 38.29 3.89 12.09
CA ASP A 405 39.05 4.78 11.21
C ASP A 405 38.12 5.45 10.19
N VAL A 406 37.77 6.67 10.47
CA VAL A 406 36.94 7.54 9.63
C VAL A 406 37.75 8.57 8.86
N GLY A 407 39.09 8.44 8.84
CA GLY A 407 40.00 9.35 8.14
C GLY A 407 39.65 9.53 6.66
N TRP A 408 39.12 8.49 6.02
CA TRP A 408 38.64 8.50 4.64
C TRP A 408 37.51 9.52 4.38
N LEU A 409 36.72 9.89 5.37
CA LEU A 409 35.64 10.89 5.24
C LEU A 409 36.18 12.29 4.88
N HIS A 410 37.42 12.57 5.25
CA HIS A 410 38.11 13.85 4.95
C HIS A 410 38.82 13.83 3.61
N GLN A 411 38.94 12.67 2.96
CA GLN A 411 39.64 12.49 1.70
C GLN A 411 38.67 12.54 0.52
N ALA A 412 39.09 13.21 -0.55
CA ALA A 412 38.41 13.10 -1.85
C ALA A 412 39.07 12.02 -2.73
N LYS A 413 40.26 11.53 -2.37
CA LYS A 413 40.94 10.42 -3.04
C LYS A 413 40.49 9.10 -2.43
N VAL A 414 39.99 8.19 -3.25
CA VAL A 414 39.77 6.79 -2.85
C VAL A 414 41.13 6.11 -2.94
N ALA A 415 41.62 5.47 -1.87
CA ALA A 415 42.73 4.52 -1.96
C ALA A 415 42.36 3.45 -3.03
N PRO A 416 43.33 2.85 -3.71
CA PRO A 416 43.07 1.75 -4.64
C PRO A 416 42.23 0.73 -3.91
N LEU A 417 40.98 0.53 -4.37
CA LEU A 417 40.09 -0.44 -3.78
C LEU A 417 40.59 -1.82 -4.18
N PRO A 418 40.63 -2.80 -3.28
CA PRO A 418 40.83 -4.18 -3.68
C PRO A 418 39.69 -4.51 -4.65
N VAL A 419 40.04 -4.97 -5.84
CA VAL A 419 39.06 -5.44 -6.85
C VAL A 419 38.39 -6.68 -6.23
N PRO A 420 37.09 -6.64 -5.93
CA PRO A 420 36.41 -7.83 -5.44
C PRO A 420 36.51 -8.93 -6.49
N PRO A 421 36.62 -10.21 -6.13
CA PRO A 421 36.55 -11.28 -7.08
C PRO A 421 35.21 -11.20 -7.84
N GLU A 422 35.19 -11.53 -9.13
CA GLU A 422 34.03 -11.39 -10.04
C GLU A 422 32.70 -11.96 -9.48
N GLN A 423 32.77 -12.93 -8.58
CA GLN A 423 31.63 -13.55 -7.93
C GLN A 423 30.92 -12.64 -6.90
N GLU A 424 31.67 -11.74 -6.24
CA GLU A 424 31.08 -10.79 -5.26
C GLU A 424 30.44 -9.58 -5.95
N LEU A 425 30.89 -9.20 -7.14
CA LEU A 425 30.30 -8.14 -7.94
C LEU A 425 28.86 -8.48 -8.40
N LYS A 426 28.60 -9.75 -8.72
CA LYS A 426 27.28 -10.23 -9.16
C LYS A 426 26.27 -10.36 -8.01
N ALA A 427 26.74 -10.60 -6.79
CA ALA A 427 25.88 -10.67 -5.61
C ALA A 427 25.49 -9.28 -5.07
N ALA A 428 26.18 -8.24 -5.51
CA ALA A 428 25.99 -6.84 -5.03
C ALA A 428 25.12 -5.99 -5.98
N ALA A 429 24.69 -6.53 -7.12
CA ALA A 429 23.77 -5.92 -8.07
C ALA A 429 22.32 -6.27 -7.73
#